data_b22c2280a75c52a58c93db7c5efa29fb
#
_entry.id   b22c2280a75c52a58c93db7c5efa29fb
#
_cell.length_a   1.000
_cell.length_b   1.000
_cell.length_c   1.000
_cell.angle_alpha   90.00
_cell.angle_beta   90.00
_cell.angle_gamma   90.00
#
_symmetry.space_group_name_H-M   'P 1'
#
loop_
_entity.id
_entity.type
_entity.pdbx_description
1 polymer ?
#
loop_
_entity_poly.entity_id
_entity_poly.type
_entity_poly.pdbx_seq_one_letter_code
_entity_poly.pdbx_strand_id
1 'polypeptide(L)'
;MAARSQVGQCRRCFHLSAEPFCEFCRNPQRRTGQICVVADSRDLLAMERTREYRGSYHVLGGLISPMDGIGPELLQIQPLVRRVAGQGGAGRHQEPPPTELTGPEPALIEPPPDPDVHEVILALTPSVEGDTTSLYLARLLRPFTQVSRIAYGLPMGSELEYADEVTLARAFEGRRPVE
;
A
#
# COMPACT_ATOMS: atom_id res chain seq x y z
N MET A 1 24.69 -14.52 21.45
CA MET A 1 23.40 -15.12 21.08
C MET A 1 22.50 -14.02 20.55
N ALA A 2 22.36 -13.92 19.22
CA ALA A 2 21.54 -12.88 18.61
C ALA A 2 20.07 -13.28 18.76
N ALA A 3 19.32 -12.48 19.50
CA ALA A 3 17.87 -12.55 19.53
C ALA A 3 17.38 -12.37 18.08
N ARG A 4 16.81 -13.40 17.47
CA ARG A 4 16.03 -13.29 16.25
C ARG A 4 14.84 -12.38 16.59
N SER A 5 14.97 -11.09 16.28
CA SER A 5 13.81 -10.21 16.25
C SER A 5 12.85 -10.79 15.20
N GLN A 6 11.72 -11.30 15.66
CA GLN A 6 10.67 -11.80 14.78
C GLN A 6 10.12 -10.57 14.05
N VAL A 7 10.55 -10.37 12.81
CA VAL A 7 10.00 -9.35 11.94
C VAL A 7 8.61 -9.83 11.54
N GLY A 8 7.58 -9.17 12.04
CA GLY A 8 6.19 -9.41 11.70
C GLY A 8 5.69 -8.38 10.67
N GLN A 9 4.38 -8.23 10.63
CA GLN A 9 3.71 -7.22 9.81
C GLN A 9 2.95 -6.24 10.69
N CYS A 10 2.96 -4.98 10.31
CA CYS A 10 2.15 -3.95 10.94
C CYS A 10 0.67 -4.31 10.83
N ARG A 11 -0.04 -4.33 11.95
CA ARG A 11 -1.48 -4.70 12.02
C ARG A 11 -2.41 -3.79 11.22
N ARG A 12 -1.95 -2.60 10.80
CA ARG A 12 -2.76 -1.65 10.03
C ARG A 12 -2.40 -1.61 8.55
N CYS A 13 -1.12 -1.44 8.23
CA CYS A 13 -0.69 -1.22 6.85
C CYS A 13 0.03 -2.42 6.22
N PHE A 14 0.29 -3.48 6.97
CA PHE A 14 0.96 -4.72 6.54
C PHE A 14 2.41 -4.53 6.08
N HIS A 15 3.01 -3.35 6.33
CA HIS A 15 4.44 -3.16 6.20
C HIS A 15 5.20 -4.04 7.20
N LEU A 16 6.39 -4.50 6.82
CA LEU A 16 7.28 -5.25 7.73
C LEU A 16 7.63 -4.40 8.95
N SER A 17 7.44 -4.96 10.14
CA SER A 17 7.67 -4.25 11.40
C SER A 17 8.04 -5.25 12.49
N ALA A 18 8.96 -4.84 13.36
CA ALA A 18 9.25 -5.57 14.60
C ALA A 18 8.20 -5.31 15.69
N GLU A 19 7.40 -4.28 15.51
CA GLU A 19 6.36 -3.87 16.44
C GLU A 19 4.96 -4.06 15.82
N PRO A 20 3.90 -4.17 16.62
CA PRO A 20 2.53 -4.35 16.15
C PRO A 20 2.05 -3.25 15.19
N PHE A 21 2.56 -2.03 15.37
CA PHE A 21 2.33 -0.89 14.47
C PHE A 21 3.66 -0.27 14.07
N CYS A 22 3.89 -0.13 12.77
CA CYS A 22 5.12 0.46 12.24
C CYS A 22 5.21 1.97 12.53
N GLU A 23 6.38 2.54 12.35
CA GLU A 23 6.66 3.96 12.54
C GLU A 23 5.71 4.88 11.75
N PHE A 24 5.37 4.50 10.51
CA PHE A 24 4.46 5.28 9.67
C PHE A 24 3.04 5.33 10.22
N CYS A 25 2.53 4.20 10.74
CA CYS A 25 1.18 4.13 11.32
C CYS A 25 1.08 4.81 12.69
N ARG A 26 2.18 4.89 13.43
CA ARG A 26 2.24 5.58 14.73
C ARG A 26 2.39 7.09 14.60
N ASN A 27 2.87 7.58 13.46
CA ASN A 27 3.08 9.00 13.24
C ASN A 27 1.74 9.73 12.96
N PRO A 28 1.25 10.58 13.87
CA PRO A 28 0.00 11.29 13.69
C PRO A 28 0.01 12.28 12.51
N GLN A 29 1.18 12.78 12.13
CA GLN A 29 1.32 13.73 11.02
C GLN A 29 1.04 13.08 9.65
N ARG A 30 1.04 11.74 9.57
CA ARG A 30 0.72 11.00 8.35
C ARG A 30 -0.76 10.72 8.16
N ARG A 31 -1.59 11.21 9.05
CA ARG A 31 -3.04 11.03 9.02
C ARG A 31 -3.72 12.12 8.18
N THR A 32 -3.33 12.21 6.93
CA THR A 32 -3.79 13.24 5.98
C THR A 32 -5.09 12.92 5.28
N GLY A 33 -5.66 11.72 5.46
CA GLY A 33 -6.80 11.23 4.69
C GLY A 33 -6.40 10.64 3.33
N GLN A 34 -5.11 10.49 3.07
CA GLN A 34 -4.58 9.83 1.87
C GLN A 34 -3.93 8.50 2.23
N ILE A 35 -4.17 7.47 1.42
CA ILE A 35 -3.54 6.16 1.54
C ILE A 35 -2.79 5.84 0.25
N CYS A 36 -1.47 5.65 0.32
CA CYS A 36 -0.67 5.14 -0.78
C CYS A 36 -0.61 3.61 -0.71
N VAL A 37 -1.10 2.95 -1.75
CA VAL A 37 -1.14 1.49 -1.86
C VAL A 37 0.05 1.01 -2.68
N VAL A 38 0.83 0.10 -2.11
CA VAL A 38 2.02 -0.48 -2.73
C VAL A 38 1.94 -2.02 -2.73
N ALA A 39 2.66 -2.67 -3.62
CA ALA A 39 2.65 -4.12 -3.68
C ALA A 39 3.40 -4.74 -2.50
N ASP A 40 4.57 -4.23 -2.16
CA ASP A 40 5.38 -4.76 -1.06
C ASP A 40 6.06 -3.65 -0.22
N SER A 41 6.76 -4.07 0.84
CA SER A 41 7.45 -3.16 1.75
C SER A 41 8.65 -2.45 1.13
N ARG A 42 9.25 -2.99 0.07
CA ARG A 42 10.37 -2.37 -0.65
C ARG A 42 9.88 -1.17 -1.46
N ASP A 43 8.71 -1.30 -2.07
CA ASP A 43 8.06 -0.20 -2.80
C ASP A 43 7.72 0.94 -1.85
N LEU A 44 7.20 0.63 -0.65
CA LEU A 44 6.96 1.63 0.39
C LEU A 44 8.24 2.40 0.72
N LEU A 45 9.33 1.69 0.96
CA LEU A 45 10.62 2.32 1.27
C LEU A 45 11.18 3.15 0.09
N ALA A 46 10.88 2.74 -1.15
CA ALA A 46 11.23 3.53 -2.33
C ALA A 46 10.45 4.84 -2.37
N MET A 47 9.15 4.82 -2.07
CA MET A 47 8.32 6.03 -1.96
C MET A 47 8.80 6.95 -0.84
N GLU A 48 9.16 6.41 0.32
CA GLU A 48 9.66 7.20 1.45
C GLU A 48 10.98 7.93 1.17
N ARG A 49 11.85 7.34 0.35
CA ARG A 49 13.11 8.00 -0.04
C ARG A 49 12.90 9.30 -0.80
N THR A 50 11.78 9.47 -1.47
CA THR A 50 11.46 10.73 -2.18
C THR A 50 11.16 11.88 -1.23
N ARG A 51 10.66 11.59 -0.01
CA ARG A 51 10.19 12.55 0.99
C ARG A 51 9.04 13.45 0.54
N GLU A 52 8.44 13.16 -0.61
CA GLU A 52 7.32 13.93 -1.17
C GLU A 52 5.98 13.50 -0.59
N TYR A 53 5.82 12.20 -0.30
CA TYR A 53 4.57 11.67 0.23
C TYR A 53 4.54 11.68 1.76
N ARG A 54 3.47 12.24 2.31
CA ARG A 54 3.30 12.39 3.77
C ARG A 54 2.04 11.72 4.33
N GLY A 55 1.32 10.98 3.52
CA GLY A 55 0.14 10.23 3.94
C GLY A 55 0.48 8.86 4.53
N SER A 56 -0.55 8.08 4.78
CA SER A 56 -0.42 6.70 5.28
C SER A 56 -0.23 5.70 4.13
N TYR A 57 0.26 4.51 4.46
CA TYR A 57 0.49 3.44 3.49
C TYR A 57 -0.42 2.24 3.69
N HIS A 58 -0.51 1.43 2.65
CA HIS A 58 -1.08 0.09 2.70
C HIS A 58 -0.30 -0.85 1.77
N VAL A 59 0.20 -1.95 2.32
CA VAL A 59 0.96 -2.97 1.58
C VAL A 59 0.01 -4.12 1.25
N LEU A 60 -0.12 -4.44 -0.04
CA LEU A 60 -1.02 -5.51 -0.50
C LEU A 60 -0.47 -6.91 -0.23
N GLY A 61 0.85 -7.06 -0.17
CA GLY A 61 1.52 -8.36 -0.09
C GLY A 61 1.76 -9.03 -1.45
N GLY A 62 1.50 -8.33 -2.55
CA GLY A 62 1.70 -8.79 -3.92
C GLY A 62 0.77 -8.11 -4.91
N LEU A 63 0.65 -8.70 -6.10
CA LEU A 63 -0.23 -8.28 -7.19
C LEU A 63 -1.14 -9.45 -7.59
N ILE A 64 -2.31 -9.15 -8.14
CA ILE A 64 -3.19 -10.17 -8.73
C ILE A 64 -2.48 -10.75 -9.95
N SER A 65 -2.20 -12.05 -9.90
CA SER A 65 -1.55 -12.80 -10.97
C SER A 65 -2.26 -14.15 -11.17
N PRO A 66 -3.21 -14.24 -12.10
CA PRO A 66 -3.90 -15.50 -12.39
C PRO A 66 -2.94 -16.60 -12.85
N MET A 67 -1.86 -16.22 -13.52
CA MET A 67 -0.85 -17.19 -13.99
C MET A 67 -0.11 -17.86 -12.83
N ASP A 68 0.11 -17.12 -11.72
CA ASP A 68 0.76 -17.61 -10.50
C ASP A 68 -0.25 -18.10 -9.46
N GLY A 69 -1.55 -18.12 -9.79
CA GLY A 69 -2.61 -18.50 -8.86
C GLY A 69 -2.85 -17.50 -7.73
N ILE A 70 -2.43 -16.24 -7.90
CA ILE A 70 -2.60 -15.19 -6.89
C ILE A 70 -3.89 -14.43 -7.20
N GLY A 71 -4.95 -14.76 -6.46
CA GLY A 71 -6.21 -14.03 -6.48
C GLY A 71 -6.29 -12.91 -5.44
N PRO A 72 -7.35 -12.08 -5.50
CA PRO A 72 -7.55 -10.97 -4.57
C PRO A 72 -7.66 -11.42 -3.10
N GLU A 73 -8.09 -12.65 -2.86
CA GLU A 73 -8.25 -13.24 -1.52
C GLU A 73 -6.92 -13.52 -0.82
N LEU A 74 -5.82 -13.66 -1.57
CA LEU A 74 -4.48 -13.85 -1.02
C LEU A 74 -3.77 -12.53 -0.69
N LEU A 75 -4.37 -11.41 -1.06
CA LEU A 75 -3.82 -10.06 -0.87
C LEU A 75 -4.56 -9.29 0.23
N GLN A 76 -3.92 -8.27 0.79
CA GLN A 76 -4.48 -7.43 1.85
C GLN A 76 -5.50 -6.41 1.30
N ILE A 77 -6.37 -6.84 0.39
CA ILE A 77 -7.38 -5.99 -0.26
C ILE A 77 -8.58 -5.73 0.67
N GLN A 78 -9.09 -6.77 1.34
CA GLN A 78 -10.23 -6.61 2.24
C GLN A 78 -9.93 -5.67 3.43
N PRO A 79 -8.75 -5.73 4.07
CA PRO A 79 -8.35 -4.75 5.08
C PRO A 79 -8.28 -3.31 4.52
N LEU A 80 -7.83 -3.12 3.27
CA LEU A 80 -7.82 -1.81 2.63
C LEU A 80 -9.24 -1.25 2.47
N VAL A 81 -10.17 -2.07 1.99
CA VAL A 81 -11.59 -1.67 1.83
C VAL A 81 -12.18 -1.23 3.15
N ARG A 82 -11.94 -1.98 4.24
CA ARG A 82 -12.42 -1.62 5.58
C ARG A 82 -11.86 -0.28 6.06
N ARG A 83 -10.57 -0.01 5.81
CA ARG A 83 -9.94 1.27 6.15
C ARG A 83 -10.60 2.43 5.43
N VAL A 84 -10.86 2.28 4.13
CA VAL A 84 -11.44 3.31 3.26
C VAL A 84 -12.92 3.53 3.56
N ALA A 85 -13.67 2.47 3.84
CA ALA A 85 -15.11 2.57 4.16
C ALA A 85 -15.40 3.13 5.57
N GLY A 86 -14.38 3.60 6.31
CA GLY A 86 -14.56 4.13 7.67
C GLY A 86 -14.86 3.06 8.73
N GLN A 87 -14.80 1.77 8.37
CA GLN A 87 -14.94 0.64 9.30
C GLN A 87 -13.57 0.22 9.88
N GLY A 88 -12.59 1.11 9.81
CA GLY A 88 -11.20 0.89 10.22
C GLY A 88 -10.93 0.97 11.73
N GLY A 89 -11.93 0.74 12.55
CA GLY A 89 -11.70 0.28 13.91
C GLY A 89 -11.21 -1.17 13.83
N ALA A 90 -10.12 -1.49 14.51
CA ALA A 90 -9.44 -2.76 14.60
C ALA A 90 -10.26 -3.95 14.06
N GLY A 91 -10.12 -4.20 12.77
CA GLY A 91 -10.72 -5.39 12.18
C GLY A 91 -10.21 -6.56 13.00
N ARG A 92 -11.10 -7.37 13.53
CA ARG A 92 -10.73 -8.63 14.16
C ARG A 92 -9.84 -9.35 13.17
N HIS A 93 -8.53 -9.28 13.41
CA HIS A 93 -7.61 -10.23 12.82
C HIS A 93 -8.19 -11.59 13.17
N GLN A 94 -8.35 -12.48 12.20
CA GLN A 94 -8.29 -13.88 12.53
C GLN A 94 -6.96 -14.02 13.27
N GLU A 95 -7.04 -14.13 14.58
CA GLU A 95 -5.91 -14.47 15.41
C GLU A 95 -5.26 -15.69 14.79
N PRO A 96 -3.93 -15.65 14.56
CA PRO A 96 -3.21 -16.90 14.42
C PRO A 96 -3.54 -17.73 15.67
N PRO A 97 -3.69 -19.07 15.54
CA PRO A 97 -4.05 -19.92 16.68
C PRO A 97 -3.13 -19.61 17.86
N PRO A 98 -3.64 -19.56 19.09
CA PRO A 98 -2.89 -19.12 20.25
C PRO A 98 -1.67 -20.05 20.43
N THR A 99 -0.49 -19.53 20.15
CA THR A 99 0.73 -20.11 20.67
C THR A 99 0.79 -19.62 22.12
N GLU A 100 0.51 -20.52 23.04
CA GLU A 100 0.60 -20.28 24.47
C GLU A 100 1.98 -19.74 24.84
N LEU A 101 2.09 -18.44 24.98
CA LEU A 101 3.14 -17.76 25.70
C LEU A 101 2.46 -16.85 26.71
N THR A 102 2.25 -17.41 27.90
CA THR A 102 1.74 -16.75 29.09
C THR A 102 2.75 -15.72 29.58
N GLY A 103 2.54 -14.47 29.21
CA GLY A 103 3.14 -13.27 29.82
C GLY A 103 2.16 -12.11 29.71
N PRO A 104 2.13 -11.13 30.65
CA PRO A 104 1.29 -9.97 30.51
C PRO A 104 1.72 -9.20 29.26
N GLU A 105 0.88 -9.24 28.24
CA GLU A 105 1.08 -8.47 27.01
C GLU A 105 1.07 -6.98 27.38
N PRO A 106 2.12 -6.20 27.03
CA PRO A 106 2.09 -4.77 27.28
C PRO A 106 0.88 -4.19 26.53
N ALA A 107 0.09 -3.37 27.22
CA ALA A 107 -1.09 -2.73 26.65
C ALA A 107 -0.71 -2.06 25.32
N LEU A 108 -1.13 -2.66 24.21
CA LEU A 108 -0.86 -2.16 22.86
C LEU A 108 -1.63 -0.85 22.70
N ILE A 109 -0.92 0.27 22.70
CA ILE A 109 -1.51 1.55 22.34
C ILE A 109 -1.78 1.51 20.83
N GLU A 110 -3.02 1.15 20.46
CA GLU A 110 -3.44 1.21 19.07
C GLU A 110 -3.43 2.67 18.62
N PRO A 111 -2.78 2.99 17.47
CA PRO A 111 -2.93 4.31 16.91
C PRO A 111 -4.41 4.53 16.57
N PRO A 112 -4.93 5.76 16.75
CA PRO A 112 -6.33 6.04 16.47
C PRO A 112 -6.69 5.68 15.02
N PRO A 113 -7.97 5.40 14.70
CA PRO A 113 -8.42 5.02 13.35
C PRO A 113 -7.98 6.05 12.31
N ASP A 114 -7.87 5.62 11.05
CA ASP A 114 -7.59 6.56 9.96
C ASP A 114 -8.69 7.64 9.92
N PRO A 115 -8.37 8.90 9.59
CA PRO A 115 -9.37 9.91 9.32
C PRO A 115 -10.18 9.51 8.08
N ASP A 116 -11.23 10.26 7.77
CA ASP A 116 -11.97 10.06 6.53
C ASP A 116 -11.01 10.04 5.33
N VAL A 117 -10.97 8.91 4.64
CA VAL A 117 -10.07 8.71 3.51
C VAL A 117 -10.69 9.33 2.27
N HIS A 118 -10.11 10.42 1.79
CA HIS A 118 -10.59 11.13 0.61
C HIS A 118 -9.86 10.73 -0.67
N GLU A 119 -8.69 10.10 -0.57
CA GLU A 119 -7.92 9.64 -1.73
C GLU A 119 -7.14 8.36 -1.43
N VAL A 120 -7.20 7.43 -2.38
CA VAL A 120 -6.31 6.26 -2.45
C VAL A 120 -5.42 6.39 -3.68
N ILE A 121 -4.11 6.41 -3.48
CA ILE A 121 -3.10 6.53 -4.53
C ILE A 121 -2.51 5.14 -4.80
N LEU A 122 -2.70 4.61 -6.00
CA LEU A 122 -2.15 3.33 -6.40
C LEU A 122 -0.73 3.51 -6.92
N ALA A 123 0.25 3.07 -6.15
CA ALA A 123 1.68 3.09 -6.50
C ALA A 123 2.16 1.66 -6.78
N LEU A 124 1.58 1.05 -7.81
CA LEU A 124 1.89 -0.32 -8.23
C LEU A 124 2.81 -0.30 -9.45
N THR A 125 3.59 -1.36 -9.61
CA THR A 125 4.51 -1.52 -10.73
C THR A 125 3.74 -1.46 -12.07
N PRO A 126 4.26 -0.77 -13.10
CA PRO A 126 3.65 -0.69 -14.42
C PRO A 126 3.86 -1.99 -15.20
N SER A 127 3.13 -3.03 -14.80
CA SER A 127 3.09 -4.36 -15.43
C SER A 127 1.64 -4.76 -15.70
N VAL A 128 1.42 -5.86 -16.40
CA VAL A 128 0.08 -6.41 -16.66
C VAL A 128 -0.63 -6.70 -15.33
N GLU A 129 0.08 -7.29 -14.38
CA GLU A 129 -0.43 -7.62 -13.04
C GLU A 129 -0.73 -6.34 -12.24
N GLY A 130 0.16 -5.34 -12.32
CA GLY A 130 -0.03 -4.04 -11.67
C GLY A 130 -1.23 -3.29 -12.23
N ASP A 131 -1.41 -3.28 -13.55
CA ASP A 131 -2.59 -2.68 -14.19
C ASP A 131 -3.88 -3.42 -13.83
N THR A 132 -3.87 -4.77 -13.88
CA THR A 132 -5.00 -5.61 -13.48
C THR A 132 -5.39 -5.35 -12.04
N THR A 133 -4.42 -5.32 -11.14
CA THR A 133 -4.63 -5.02 -9.71
C THR A 133 -5.19 -3.61 -9.53
N SER A 134 -4.63 -2.62 -10.24
CA SER A 134 -5.08 -1.23 -10.19
C SER A 134 -6.53 -1.08 -10.64
N LEU A 135 -6.92 -1.72 -11.75
CA LEU A 135 -8.30 -1.68 -12.24
C LEU A 135 -9.26 -2.36 -11.27
N TYR A 136 -8.87 -3.49 -10.69
CA TYR A 136 -9.66 -4.18 -9.68
C TYR A 136 -9.90 -3.30 -8.45
N LEU A 137 -8.83 -2.73 -7.89
CA LEU A 137 -8.91 -1.84 -6.73
C LEU A 137 -9.72 -0.58 -7.03
N ALA A 138 -9.53 0.02 -8.21
CA ALA A 138 -10.28 1.21 -8.59
C ALA A 138 -11.79 0.95 -8.64
N ARG A 139 -12.23 -0.18 -9.20
CA ARG A 139 -13.65 -0.56 -9.22
C ARG A 139 -14.20 -0.77 -7.81
N LEU A 140 -13.41 -1.36 -6.92
CA LEU A 140 -13.82 -1.71 -5.58
C LEU A 140 -13.89 -0.47 -4.66
N LEU A 141 -12.99 0.50 -4.83
CA LEU A 141 -12.81 1.63 -3.91
C LEU A 141 -13.52 2.92 -4.37
N ARG A 142 -13.81 3.08 -5.67
CA ARG A 142 -14.50 4.27 -6.21
C ARG A 142 -15.82 4.65 -5.51
N PRO A 143 -16.63 3.72 -4.99
CA PRO A 143 -17.84 4.09 -4.25
C PRO A 143 -17.56 4.83 -2.94
N PHE A 144 -16.36 4.73 -2.40
CA PHE A 144 -16.00 5.24 -1.06
C PHE A 144 -15.06 6.44 -1.10
N THR A 145 -14.21 6.54 -2.14
CA THR A 145 -13.16 7.55 -2.17
C THR A 145 -12.66 7.81 -3.60
N GLN A 146 -11.93 8.89 -3.80
CA GLN A 146 -11.20 9.12 -5.03
C GLN A 146 -10.05 8.12 -5.15
N VAL A 147 -9.88 7.52 -6.33
CA VAL A 147 -8.78 6.62 -6.62
C VAL A 147 -7.94 7.21 -7.74
N SER A 148 -6.68 7.43 -7.45
CA SER A 148 -5.66 7.90 -8.40
C SER A 148 -4.54 6.86 -8.51
N ARG A 149 -3.67 7.02 -9.49
CA ARG A 149 -2.43 6.23 -9.60
C ARG A 149 -1.26 7.14 -9.89
N ILE A 150 -0.06 6.70 -9.51
CA ILE A 150 1.17 7.41 -9.88
C ILE A 150 1.30 7.47 -11.41
N ALA A 151 1.84 8.58 -11.90
CA ALA A 151 2.06 8.77 -13.33
C ALA A 151 3.07 7.76 -13.87
N TYR A 152 2.80 7.24 -15.06
CA TYR A 152 3.77 6.48 -15.85
C TYR A 152 4.39 7.42 -16.87
N GLY A 153 5.70 7.30 -17.05
CA GLY A 153 6.38 8.16 -17.99
C GLY A 153 7.84 7.78 -18.18
N LEU A 154 8.52 8.58 -18.99
CA LEU A 154 9.94 8.42 -19.26
C LEU A 154 10.75 8.75 -18.00
N PRO A 155 11.75 7.93 -17.64
CA PRO A 155 12.67 8.27 -16.57
C PRO A 155 13.45 9.54 -16.90
N MET A 156 13.72 10.34 -15.88
CA MET A 156 14.56 11.54 -16.03
C MET A 156 15.96 11.16 -16.56
N GLY A 157 16.40 11.86 -17.61
CA GLY A 157 17.70 11.62 -18.23
C GLY A 157 17.72 10.47 -19.25
N SER A 158 16.57 9.83 -19.52
CA SER A 158 16.50 8.87 -20.63
C SER A 158 16.33 9.59 -21.98
N GLU A 159 16.97 9.05 -23.01
CA GLU A 159 16.76 9.50 -24.38
C GLU A 159 15.55 8.79 -24.99
N LEU A 160 14.74 9.49 -25.79
CA LEU A 160 13.53 8.94 -26.42
C LEU A 160 13.85 7.74 -27.32
N GLU A 161 15.02 7.77 -27.94
CA GLU A 161 15.51 6.73 -28.85
C GLU A 161 15.63 5.35 -28.19
N TYR A 162 15.92 5.32 -26.89
CA TYR A 162 16.10 4.05 -26.13
C TYR A 162 14.87 3.62 -25.33
N ALA A 163 13.79 4.39 -25.38
CA ALA A 163 12.56 4.02 -24.71
C ALA A 163 11.77 2.99 -25.53
N ASP A 164 11.23 1.98 -24.85
CA ASP A 164 10.35 1.01 -25.51
C ASP A 164 9.00 1.64 -25.91
N GLU A 165 8.35 1.06 -26.90
CA GLU A 165 7.10 1.56 -27.49
C GLU A 165 5.97 1.69 -26.44
N VAL A 166 5.90 0.78 -25.49
CA VAL A 166 4.84 0.78 -24.44
C VAL A 166 5.06 1.95 -23.49
N THR A 167 6.30 2.19 -23.07
CA THR A 167 6.65 3.33 -22.20
C THR A 167 6.38 4.65 -22.92
N LEU A 168 6.73 4.77 -24.21
CA LEU A 168 6.44 5.95 -25.00
C LEU A 168 4.93 6.19 -25.16
N ALA A 169 4.16 5.15 -25.46
CA ALA A 169 2.72 5.25 -25.61
C ALA A 169 2.06 5.75 -24.29
N ARG A 170 2.45 5.18 -23.15
CA ARG A 170 1.95 5.61 -21.83
C ARG A 170 2.36 7.03 -21.45
N ALA A 171 3.59 7.43 -21.78
CA ALA A 171 4.03 8.80 -21.58
C ALA A 171 3.23 9.79 -22.44
N PHE A 172 2.92 9.41 -23.67
CA PHE A 172 2.11 10.22 -24.58
C PHE A 172 0.64 10.33 -24.12
N GLU A 173 0.05 9.24 -23.63
CA GLU A 173 -1.29 9.25 -23.05
C GLU A 173 -1.35 10.15 -21.81
N GLY A 174 -0.34 10.06 -20.94
CA GLY A 174 -0.21 10.84 -19.70
C GLY A 174 0.29 12.27 -19.88
N ARG A 175 0.45 12.77 -21.12
CA ARG A 175 0.96 14.11 -21.41
C ARG A 175 0.14 15.20 -20.75
N ARG A 176 0.82 16.22 -20.28
CA ARG A 176 0.21 17.41 -19.65
C ARG A 176 0.54 18.67 -20.47
N PRO A 177 -0.34 19.69 -20.46
CA PRO A 177 0.02 20.99 -21.01
C PRO A 177 1.25 21.55 -20.31
N VAL A 178 2.09 22.26 -21.07
CA VAL A 178 3.22 23.03 -20.53
C VAL A 178 2.67 24.44 -20.28
N GLU A 179 2.77 24.90 -19.04
CA GLU A 179 2.42 26.26 -18.62
C GLU A 179 3.60 27.21 -18.79
#